data_becc9e300f5e5d6c8c6b8a627b56fae6
#
_entry.id   becc9e300f5e5d6c8c6b8a627b56fae6
#
_cell.length_a   1.000
_cell.length_b   1.000
_cell.length_c   1.000
_cell.angle_alpha   90.00
_cell.angle_beta   90.00
_cell.angle_gamma   90.00
#
_symmetry.space_group_name_H-M   'P 1'
#
loop_
_entity.id
_entity.type
_entity.pdbx_description
1 polymer ?
#
loop_
_entity_poly.entity_id
_entity_poly.type
_entity_poly.pdbx_seq_one_letter_code
_entity_poly.pdbx_strand_id
1 'polypeptide(L)'
;EASDLQGGFAAEGISGDAIQRGQLKFSGIVEKMRSCPQPVIAAVNGAAMGAGLSFAMAADVRLASPQAKFCASYINIGTGGADMGSSYFLWRIVGWGMAAEMLLTGRVIEVEEAHRIGLVNHVYPYEELLERAMEMARRMAEKPPLALRMTKDAISIGLNSGSLRDTLRLEDRNQVLLIESLYMAGMMLAGAPPESQKKDLL
;
A
#
# COMPACT_ATOMS: atom_id res chain seq x y z
N GLU A 1 -26.88 5.41 10.89
CA GLU A 1 -26.11 4.97 9.70
C GLU A 1 -25.64 3.50 9.81
N ALA A 2 -25.18 3.01 10.98
CA ALA A 2 -24.87 1.59 11.18
C ALA A 2 -26.13 0.71 11.30
N SER A 3 -27.23 1.26 11.84
CA SER A 3 -28.52 0.58 11.94
C SER A 3 -29.17 0.36 10.57
N ASP A 4 -28.94 1.25 9.61
CA ASP A 4 -29.54 1.16 8.28
C ASP A 4 -28.87 0.07 7.43
N LEU A 5 -27.58 -0.20 7.67
CA LEU A 5 -26.86 -1.31 7.04
C LEU A 5 -27.35 -2.66 7.57
N GLN A 6 -27.62 -2.78 8.88
CA GLN A 6 -28.16 -4.02 9.47
C GLN A 6 -29.61 -4.32 9.04
N GLY A 7 -30.43 -3.28 8.88
CA GLY A 7 -31.82 -3.41 8.40
C GLY A 7 -31.92 -3.82 6.94
N GLY A 8 -31.02 -3.34 6.09
CA GLY A 8 -31.02 -3.64 4.65
C GLY A 8 -30.62 -5.07 4.30
N PHE A 9 -29.82 -5.72 5.12
CA PHE A 9 -29.42 -7.14 4.92
C PHE A 9 -30.44 -8.15 5.38
N ALA A 10 -31.35 -7.78 6.26
CA ALA A 10 -32.35 -8.70 6.84
C ALA A 10 -33.67 -8.76 6.08
N ALA A 11 -33.98 -7.82 5.22
CA ALA A 11 -35.32 -7.65 4.65
C ALA A 11 -35.56 -8.35 3.29
N GLU A 12 -34.52 -8.64 2.54
CA GLU A 12 -34.61 -9.43 1.30
C GLU A 12 -33.49 -10.44 1.31
N GLY A 13 -33.77 -11.74 1.23
CA GLY A 13 -32.84 -12.86 1.31
C GLY A 13 -31.68 -12.71 0.33
N ILE A 14 -30.63 -11.97 0.75
CA ILE A 14 -29.41 -11.81 -0.06
C ILE A 14 -28.71 -13.16 -0.09
N SER A 15 -28.55 -13.75 -1.26
CA SER A 15 -27.88 -15.03 -1.42
C SER A 15 -26.41 -14.94 -1.00
N GLY A 16 -25.84 -16.01 -0.44
CA GLY A 16 -24.42 -16.09 -0.11
C GLY A 16 -23.52 -15.71 -1.30
N ASP A 17 -23.91 -16.06 -2.52
CA ASP A 17 -23.22 -15.69 -3.76
C ASP A 17 -23.21 -14.18 -4.02
N ALA A 18 -24.28 -13.48 -3.68
CA ALA A 18 -24.33 -12.02 -3.84
C ALA A 18 -23.40 -11.31 -2.85
N ILE A 19 -23.39 -11.79 -1.60
CA ILE A 19 -22.47 -11.33 -0.55
C ILE A 19 -21.02 -11.58 -0.99
N GLN A 20 -20.71 -12.79 -1.45
CA GLN A 20 -19.36 -13.14 -1.89
C GLN A 20 -18.91 -12.28 -3.06
N ARG A 21 -19.76 -12.06 -4.08
CA ARG A 21 -19.42 -11.16 -5.20
C ARG A 21 -19.18 -9.73 -4.75
N GLY A 22 -19.94 -9.23 -3.79
CA GLY A 22 -19.70 -7.92 -3.18
C GLY A 22 -18.33 -7.86 -2.51
N GLN A 23 -18.05 -8.84 -1.65
CA GLN A 23 -16.79 -8.94 -0.92
C GLN A 23 -15.57 -8.98 -1.87
N LEU A 24 -15.63 -9.80 -2.93
CA LEU A 24 -14.58 -9.90 -3.93
C LEU A 24 -14.31 -8.58 -4.66
N LYS A 25 -15.34 -7.75 -4.89
CA LYS A 25 -15.15 -6.42 -5.48
C LYS A 25 -14.32 -5.51 -4.57
N PHE A 26 -14.63 -5.49 -3.27
CA PHE A 26 -13.89 -4.68 -2.30
C PHE A 26 -12.45 -5.16 -2.13
N SER A 27 -12.25 -6.47 -1.95
CA SER A 27 -10.91 -7.06 -1.88
C SER A 27 -10.10 -6.82 -3.15
N GLY A 28 -10.75 -6.87 -4.33
CA GLY A 28 -10.12 -6.59 -5.61
C GLY A 28 -9.60 -5.15 -5.75
N ILE A 29 -10.16 -4.17 -5.02
CA ILE A 29 -9.61 -2.81 -4.99
C ILE A 29 -8.25 -2.81 -4.29
N VAL A 30 -8.15 -3.49 -3.13
CA VAL A 30 -6.89 -3.62 -2.38
C VAL A 30 -5.82 -4.29 -3.23
N GLU A 31 -6.17 -5.38 -3.92
CA GLU A 31 -5.27 -6.08 -4.83
C GLU A 31 -4.77 -5.17 -5.97
N LYS A 32 -5.68 -4.41 -6.60
CA LYS A 32 -5.32 -3.44 -7.64
C LYS A 32 -4.40 -2.32 -7.12
N MET A 33 -4.63 -1.80 -5.91
CA MET A 33 -3.75 -0.81 -5.30
C MET A 33 -2.34 -1.35 -5.08
N ARG A 34 -2.21 -2.63 -4.70
CA ARG A 34 -0.91 -3.26 -4.49
C ARG A 34 -0.20 -3.61 -5.80
N SER A 35 -0.94 -4.06 -6.81
CA SER A 35 -0.39 -4.50 -8.10
C SER A 35 -0.16 -3.38 -9.11
N CYS A 36 -0.73 -2.17 -8.90
CA CYS A 36 -0.47 -1.07 -9.81
C CYS A 36 1.02 -0.66 -9.76
N PRO A 37 1.62 -0.34 -10.93
CA PRO A 37 3.06 -0.05 -10.99
C PRO A 37 3.45 1.29 -10.36
N GLN A 38 2.50 2.20 -10.17
CA GLN A 38 2.72 3.50 -9.55
C GLN A 38 2.66 3.40 -8.02
N PRO A 39 3.49 4.14 -7.26
CA PRO A 39 3.28 4.32 -5.84
C PRO A 39 1.92 4.93 -5.54
N VAL A 40 1.30 4.49 -4.45
CA VAL A 40 0.03 4.98 -3.94
C VAL A 40 0.26 5.68 -2.61
N ILE A 41 -0.21 6.90 -2.48
CA ILE A 41 -0.15 7.70 -1.25
C ILE A 41 -1.57 7.87 -0.72
N ALA A 42 -1.82 7.44 0.50
CA ALA A 42 -3.06 7.74 1.20
C ALA A 42 -2.93 9.05 1.97
N ALA A 43 -3.79 10.03 1.65
CA ALA A 43 -3.95 11.28 2.39
C ALA A 43 -5.22 11.18 3.27
N VAL A 44 -5.05 10.75 4.52
CA VAL A 44 -6.16 10.45 5.42
C VAL A 44 -6.56 11.71 6.17
N ASN A 45 -7.64 12.34 5.75
CA ASN A 45 -8.11 13.63 6.28
C ASN A 45 -9.14 13.52 7.41
N GLY A 46 -9.56 12.30 7.77
CA GLY A 46 -10.58 12.04 8.77
C GLY A 46 -10.64 10.57 9.16
N ALA A 47 -11.84 10.06 9.46
CA ALA A 47 -12.03 8.70 9.94
C ALA A 47 -11.75 7.64 8.85
N ALA A 48 -10.75 6.79 9.07
CA ALA A 48 -10.45 5.60 8.28
C ALA A 48 -10.88 4.35 9.05
N MET A 49 -12.15 3.97 8.92
CA MET A 49 -12.78 2.86 9.63
C MET A 49 -12.99 1.67 8.68
N GLY A 50 -12.80 0.44 9.15
CA GLY A 50 -13.04 -0.77 8.37
C GLY A 50 -12.35 -0.73 7.01
N ALA A 51 -13.12 -0.69 5.93
CA ALA A 51 -12.61 -0.60 4.55
C ALA A 51 -11.68 0.61 4.34
N GLY A 52 -11.97 1.76 4.97
CA GLY A 52 -11.10 2.94 4.93
C GLY A 52 -9.71 2.68 5.50
N LEU A 53 -9.63 1.95 6.63
CA LEU A 53 -8.36 1.50 7.19
C LEU A 53 -7.65 0.53 6.23
N SER A 54 -8.37 -0.42 5.63
CA SER A 54 -7.79 -1.38 4.68
C SER A 54 -7.23 -0.69 3.44
N PHE A 55 -7.92 0.31 2.89
CA PHE A 55 -7.39 1.12 1.79
C PHE A 55 -6.16 1.94 2.20
N ALA A 56 -6.18 2.56 3.38
CA ALA A 56 -5.02 3.27 3.89
C ALA A 56 -3.79 2.34 4.02
N MET A 57 -3.98 1.13 4.55
CA MET A 57 -2.90 0.14 4.67
C MET A 57 -2.42 -0.43 3.32
N ALA A 58 -3.30 -0.51 2.31
CA ALA A 58 -2.93 -0.94 0.98
C ALA A 58 -2.08 0.09 0.22
N ALA A 59 -2.09 1.36 0.62
CA ALA A 59 -1.21 2.38 0.07
C ALA A 59 0.25 2.15 0.50
N ASP A 60 1.19 2.63 -0.31
CA ASP A 60 2.62 2.53 -0.02
C ASP A 60 3.04 3.50 1.10
N VAL A 61 2.44 4.70 1.11
CA VAL A 61 2.68 5.74 2.13
C VAL A 61 1.34 6.26 2.66
N ARG A 62 1.28 6.59 3.95
CA ARG A 62 0.13 7.15 4.64
C ARG A 62 0.47 8.48 5.28
N LEU A 63 -0.18 9.55 4.83
CA LEU A 63 -0.14 10.87 5.44
C LEU A 63 -1.49 11.11 6.11
N ALA A 64 -1.52 11.82 7.21
CA ALA A 64 -2.75 12.06 7.95
C ALA A 64 -2.89 13.51 8.41
N SER A 65 -4.13 13.96 8.62
CA SER A 65 -4.42 15.19 9.34
C SER A 65 -4.57 14.91 10.85
N PRO A 66 -4.52 15.93 11.72
CA PRO A 66 -4.79 15.77 13.15
C PRO A 66 -6.17 15.19 13.47
N GLN A 67 -7.13 15.30 12.56
CA GLN A 67 -8.49 14.77 12.72
C GLN A 67 -8.62 13.29 12.32
N ALA A 68 -7.56 12.69 11.76
CA ALA A 68 -7.60 11.30 11.30
C ALA A 68 -7.71 10.32 12.47
N LYS A 69 -8.58 9.33 12.30
CA LYS A 69 -8.78 8.24 13.25
C LYS A 69 -8.80 6.93 12.49
N PHE A 70 -8.31 5.88 13.13
CA PHE A 70 -8.17 4.57 12.50
C PHE A 70 -8.84 3.50 13.35
N CYS A 71 -9.56 2.57 12.72
CA CYS A 71 -10.23 1.49 13.44
C CYS A 71 -10.49 0.30 12.54
N ALA A 72 -10.13 -0.91 13.01
CA ALA A 72 -10.55 -2.17 12.39
C ALA A 72 -11.99 -2.49 12.82
N SER A 73 -12.94 -1.64 12.42
CA SER A 73 -14.31 -1.61 12.95
C SER A 73 -15.19 -2.79 12.54
N TYR A 74 -14.72 -3.70 11.72
CA TYR A 74 -15.46 -4.89 11.29
C TYR A 74 -15.98 -5.72 12.47
N ILE A 75 -15.14 -5.95 13.49
CA ILE A 75 -15.52 -6.70 14.70
C ILE A 75 -16.66 -6.03 15.47
N ASN A 76 -16.73 -4.70 15.46
CA ASN A 76 -17.71 -3.92 16.20
C ASN A 76 -19.13 -4.05 15.64
N ILE A 77 -19.27 -4.51 14.39
CA ILE A 77 -20.57 -4.74 13.74
C ILE A 77 -20.90 -6.23 13.63
N GLY A 78 -20.18 -7.10 14.34
CA GLY A 78 -20.44 -8.54 14.40
C GLY A 78 -19.89 -9.33 13.22
N THR A 79 -19.02 -8.75 12.38
CA THR A 79 -18.25 -9.46 11.36
C THR A 79 -16.87 -9.83 11.88
N GLY A 80 -16.06 -10.56 11.11
CA GLY A 80 -14.68 -10.84 11.51
C GLY A 80 -13.84 -9.57 11.61
N GLY A 81 -12.97 -9.46 12.62
CA GLY A 81 -12.09 -8.31 12.82
C GLY A 81 -11.07 -8.10 11.71
N ALA A 82 -10.85 -9.12 10.88
CA ALA A 82 -9.90 -9.10 9.78
C ALA A 82 -10.63 -9.19 8.44
N ASP A 83 -10.51 -8.14 7.63
CA ASP A 83 -11.11 -8.05 6.30
C ASP A 83 -10.23 -7.22 5.35
N MET A 84 -10.43 -7.39 4.04
CA MET A 84 -9.79 -6.60 2.98
C MET A 84 -8.26 -6.46 3.16
N GLY A 85 -7.60 -7.52 3.62
CA GLY A 85 -6.15 -7.55 3.81
C GLY A 85 -5.65 -6.99 5.14
N SER A 86 -6.51 -6.58 6.08
CA SER A 86 -6.07 -6.03 7.37
C SER A 86 -5.22 -6.99 8.18
N SER A 87 -5.54 -8.29 8.20
CA SER A 87 -4.71 -9.32 8.84
C SER A 87 -3.36 -9.55 8.16
N TYR A 88 -3.23 -9.17 6.89
CA TYR A 88 -1.98 -9.24 6.15
C TYR A 88 -1.10 -8.00 6.39
N PHE A 89 -1.67 -6.79 6.30
CA PHE A 89 -0.91 -5.54 6.36
C PHE A 89 -0.59 -5.10 7.78
N LEU A 90 -1.57 -5.18 8.70
CA LEU A 90 -1.49 -4.46 9.96
C LEU A 90 -0.27 -4.88 10.81
N TRP A 91 -0.06 -6.19 11.00
CA TRP A 91 1.09 -6.64 11.79
C TRP A 91 2.46 -6.35 11.14
N ARG A 92 2.48 -6.22 9.80
CA ARG A 92 3.69 -5.81 9.07
C ARG A 92 4.01 -4.32 9.25
N ILE A 93 2.98 -3.54 9.55
CA ILE A 93 3.11 -2.08 9.73
C ILE A 93 3.39 -1.75 11.19
N VAL A 94 2.59 -2.30 12.12
CA VAL A 94 2.61 -1.89 13.54
C VAL A 94 3.12 -2.98 14.50
N GLY A 95 3.51 -4.14 13.98
CA GLY A 95 3.91 -5.30 14.77
C GLY A 95 2.73 -6.13 15.27
N TRP A 96 3.02 -7.39 15.64
CA TRP A 96 1.99 -8.40 15.96
C TRP A 96 1.07 -8.00 17.12
N GLY A 97 1.66 -7.57 18.25
CA GLY A 97 0.87 -7.27 19.46
C GLY A 97 -0.14 -6.15 19.23
N MET A 98 0.30 -5.04 18.64
CA MET A 98 -0.58 -3.91 18.33
C MET A 98 -1.63 -4.28 17.28
N ALA A 99 -1.25 -5.04 16.26
CA ALA A 99 -2.19 -5.52 15.25
C ALA A 99 -3.27 -6.42 15.85
N ALA A 100 -2.89 -7.35 16.72
CA ALA A 100 -3.83 -8.23 17.42
C ALA A 100 -4.80 -7.41 18.29
N GLU A 101 -4.30 -6.45 19.05
CA GLU A 101 -5.13 -5.56 19.85
C GLU A 101 -6.15 -4.81 18.99
N MET A 102 -5.71 -4.17 17.89
CA MET A 102 -6.59 -3.42 17.00
C MET A 102 -7.67 -4.29 16.36
N LEU A 103 -7.29 -5.48 15.87
CA LEU A 103 -8.20 -6.39 15.17
C LEU A 103 -9.20 -7.09 16.10
N LEU A 104 -8.78 -7.41 17.33
CA LEU A 104 -9.61 -8.15 18.28
C LEU A 104 -10.51 -7.24 19.12
N THR A 105 -10.08 -6.01 19.37
CA THR A 105 -10.88 -5.06 20.18
C THR A 105 -11.72 -4.12 19.32
N GLY A 106 -11.30 -3.85 18.07
CA GLY A 106 -11.94 -2.84 17.23
C GLY A 106 -11.89 -1.43 17.85
N ARG A 107 -10.88 -1.16 18.69
CA ARG A 107 -10.75 0.17 19.28
C ARG A 107 -10.30 1.21 18.25
N VAL A 108 -10.66 2.45 18.52
CA VAL A 108 -10.20 3.60 17.72
C VAL A 108 -8.76 3.94 18.11
N ILE A 109 -7.95 4.21 17.11
CA ILE A 109 -6.58 4.71 17.22
C ILE A 109 -6.60 6.17 16.76
N GLU A 110 -6.26 7.08 17.64
CA GLU A 110 -6.10 8.51 17.33
C GLU A 110 -4.78 8.73 16.56
N VAL A 111 -4.68 9.86 15.85
CA VAL A 111 -3.58 10.11 14.92
C VAL A 111 -2.20 10.11 15.58
N GLU A 112 -2.09 10.61 16.82
CA GLU A 112 -0.84 10.66 17.57
C GLU A 112 -0.33 9.24 17.86
N GLU A 113 -1.23 8.35 18.27
CA GLU A 113 -0.90 6.95 18.45
C GLU A 113 -0.56 6.28 17.12
N ALA A 114 -1.36 6.53 16.09
CA ALA A 114 -1.14 5.98 14.74
C ALA A 114 0.25 6.37 14.19
N HIS A 115 0.68 7.61 14.41
CA HIS A 115 2.03 8.06 14.04
C HIS A 115 3.10 7.38 14.89
N ARG A 116 2.91 7.32 16.20
CA ARG A 116 3.87 6.71 17.15
C ARG A 116 4.11 5.21 16.86
N ILE A 117 3.07 4.46 16.47
CA ILE A 117 3.18 3.02 16.15
C ILE A 117 3.57 2.74 14.69
N GLY A 118 3.80 3.77 13.88
CA GLY A 118 4.18 3.63 12.47
C GLY A 118 3.04 3.32 11.50
N LEU A 119 1.78 3.39 11.95
CA LEU A 119 0.63 3.26 11.06
C LEU A 119 0.55 4.45 10.07
N VAL A 120 0.97 5.63 10.50
CA VAL A 120 1.04 6.86 9.70
C VAL A 120 2.48 7.31 9.59
N ASN A 121 2.92 7.70 8.39
CA ASN A 121 4.27 8.18 8.13
C ASN A 121 4.49 9.61 8.62
N HIS A 122 3.53 10.51 8.34
CA HIS A 122 3.60 11.93 8.73
C HIS A 122 2.21 12.47 9.02
N VAL A 123 2.15 13.47 9.92
CA VAL A 123 0.93 14.21 10.24
C VAL A 123 1.15 15.67 9.81
N TYR A 124 0.19 16.21 9.07
CA TYR A 124 0.20 17.59 8.56
C TYR A 124 -1.12 18.29 8.89
N PRO A 125 -1.14 19.61 9.05
CA PRO A 125 -2.39 20.36 9.14
C PRO A 125 -3.35 19.99 8.01
N TYR A 126 -4.64 19.98 8.30
CA TYR A 126 -5.67 19.56 7.33
C TYR A 126 -5.54 20.30 5.99
N GLU A 127 -5.28 21.59 6.06
CA GLU A 127 -5.17 22.48 4.90
C GLU A 127 -3.94 22.19 4.04
N GLU A 128 -2.90 21.64 4.64
CA GLU A 128 -1.64 21.30 3.96
C GLU A 128 -1.60 19.85 3.46
N LEU A 129 -2.44 18.96 4.02
CA LEU A 129 -2.32 17.51 3.82
C LEU A 129 -2.25 17.11 2.34
N LEU A 130 -3.17 17.64 1.52
CA LEU A 130 -3.22 17.30 0.10
C LEU A 130 -1.99 17.82 -0.64
N GLU A 131 -1.56 19.05 -0.36
CA GLU A 131 -0.37 19.60 -1.02
C GLU A 131 0.89 18.82 -0.63
N ARG A 132 1.05 18.42 0.64
CA ARG A 132 2.17 17.57 1.08
C ARG A 132 2.16 16.20 0.39
N ALA A 133 0.97 15.62 0.19
CA ALA A 133 0.84 14.38 -0.57
C ALA A 133 1.24 14.58 -2.04
N MET A 134 0.85 15.69 -2.65
CA MET A 134 1.21 16.04 -4.02
C MET A 134 2.71 16.35 -4.17
N GLU A 135 3.33 17.03 -3.21
CA GLU A 135 4.78 17.24 -3.17
C GLU A 135 5.52 15.90 -3.16
N MET A 136 5.10 14.98 -2.29
CA MET A 136 5.69 13.64 -2.23
C MET A 136 5.50 12.87 -3.54
N ALA A 137 4.31 12.94 -4.14
CA ALA A 137 4.03 12.30 -5.43
C ALA A 137 4.90 12.88 -6.55
N ARG A 138 5.08 14.21 -6.62
CA ARG A 138 5.97 14.86 -7.59
C ARG A 138 7.42 14.40 -7.42
N ARG A 139 7.93 14.35 -6.18
CA ARG A 139 9.29 13.84 -5.89
C ARG A 139 9.47 12.38 -6.31
N MET A 140 8.45 11.54 -6.19
CA MET A 140 8.47 10.16 -6.72
C MET A 140 8.45 10.17 -8.25
N ALA A 141 7.62 11.01 -8.87
CA ALA A 141 7.48 11.12 -10.33
C ALA A 141 8.74 11.66 -11.05
N GLU A 142 9.64 12.35 -10.33
CA GLU A 142 10.96 12.75 -10.83
C GLU A 142 11.92 11.57 -11.03
N LYS A 143 11.63 10.42 -10.44
CA LYS A 143 12.49 9.23 -10.58
C LYS A 143 12.21 8.51 -11.90
N PRO A 144 13.21 7.81 -12.48
CA PRO A 144 12.99 7.03 -13.69
C PRO A 144 11.81 6.06 -13.50
N PRO A 145 10.80 6.06 -14.40
CA PRO A 145 9.58 5.28 -14.20
C PRO A 145 9.83 3.78 -14.01
N LEU A 146 10.78 3.21 -14.77
CA LEU A 146 11.14 1.80 -14.65
C LEU A 146 11.76 1.49 -13.28
N ALA A 147 12.68 2.35 -12.80
CA ALA A 147 13.31 2.17 -11.50
C ALA A 147 12.27 2.26 -10.35
N LEU A 148 11.36 3.22 -10.43
CA LEU A 148 10.29 3.38 -9.43
C LEU A 148 9.38 2.16 -9.38
N ARG A 149 8.95 1.66 -10.54
CA ARG A 149 8.14 0.44 -10.67
C ARG A 149 8.87 -0.79 -10.09
N MET A 150 10.11 -1.02 -10.49
CA MET A 150 10.90 -2.19 -10.02
C MET A 150 11.17 -2.09 -8.51
N THR A 151 11.34 -0.88 -7.97
CA THR A 151 11.49 -0.67 -6.52
C THR A 151 10.19 -1.06 -5.79
N LYS A 152 9.02 -0.61 -6.25
CA LYS A 152 7.73 -0.98 -5.64
C LYS A 152 7.50 -2.49 -5.70
N ASP A 153 7.83 -3.12 -6.82
CA ASP A 153 7.71 -4.57 -7.00
C ASP A 153 8.64 -5.32 -6.03
N ALA A 154 9.90 -4.90 -5.93
CA ALA A 154 10.87 -5.50 -5.00
C ALA A 154 10.44 -5.38 -3.54
N ILE A 155 9.91 -4.22 -3.11
CA ILE A 155 9.34 -4.04 -1.76
C ILE A 155 8.18 -5.02 -1.53
N SER A 156 7.27 -5.16 -2.50
CA SER A 156 6.11 -6.04 -2.41
C SER A 156 6.49 -7.52 -2.34
N ILE A 157 7.48 -7.94 -3.10
CA ILE A 157 8.01 -9.31 -3.08
C ILE A 157 8.80 -9.55 -1.79
N GLY A 158 9.66 -8.60 -1.38
CA GLY A 158 10.46 -8.69 -0.16
C GLY A 158 9.63 -8.88 1.10
N LEU A 159 8.45 -8.23 1.18
CA LEU A 159 7.50 -8.42 2.28
C LEU A 159 7.01 -9.87 2.42
N ASN A 160 7.04 -10.66 1.35
CA ASN A 160 6.57 -12.05 1.29
C ASN A 160 7.70 -13.06 1.14
N SER A 161 8.93 -12.59 0.98
CA SER A 161 10.08 -13.48 0.80
C SER A 161 10.38 -14.24 2.10
N GLY A 162 10.56 -15.55 1.99
CA GLY A 162 10.96 -16.40 3.10
C GLY A 162 12.46 -16.37 3.38
N SER A 163 13.26 -15.71 2.52
CA SER A 163 14.70 -15.65 2.69
C SER A 163 15.33 -14.36 2.14
N LEU A 164 16.32 -13.86 2.86
CA LEU A 164 17.16 -12.75 2.39
C LEU A 164 17.82 -13.06 1.04
N ARG A 165 18.25 -14.31 0.85
CA ARG A 165 18.93 -14.74 -0.37
C ARG A 165 18.05 -14.59 -1.62
N ASP A 166 16.76 -14.90 -1.51
CA ASP A 166 15.84 -14.79 -2.64
C ASP A 166 15.50 -13.32 -2.93
N THR A 167 15.39 -12.51 -1.89
CA THR A 167 15.23 -11.05 -2.04
C THR A 167 16.45 -10.44 -2.74
N LEU A 168 17.68 -10.76 -2.30
CA LEU A 168 18.90 -10.26 -2.93
C LEU A 168 19.01 -10.67 -4.40
N ARG A 169 18.67 -11.92 -4.75
CA ARG A 169 18.66 -12.37 -6.16
C ARG A 169 17.70 -11.57 -7.04
N LEU A 170 16.55 -11.19 -6.50
CA LEU A 170 15.60 -10.33 -7.21
C LEU A 170 16.18 -8.92 -7.38
N GLU A 171 16.73 -8.35 -6.31
CA GLU A 171 17.31 -7.02 -6.33
C GLU A 171 18.51 -6.93 -7.26
N ASP A 172 19.43 -7.90 -7.22
CA ASP A 172 20.58 -7.98 -8.12
C ASP A 172 20.14 -8.01 -9.59
N ARG A 173 19.18 -8.87 -9.92
CA ARG A 173 18.61 -8.93 -11.27
C ARG A 173 17.99 -7.61 -11.70
N ASN A 174 17.22 -6.98 -10.83
CA ASN A 174 16.60 -5.69 -11.11
C ASN A 174 17.64 -4.61 -11.33
N GLN A 175 18.72 -4.57 -10.54
CA GLN A 175 19.80 -3.61 -10.70
C GLN A 175 20.54 -3.79 -12.04
N VAL A 176 20.86 -5.03 -12.43
CA VAL A 176 21.49 -5.30 -13.73
C VAL A 176 20.61 -4.78 -14.87
N LEU A 177 19.31 -5.12 -14.86
CA LEU A 177 18.39 -4.66 -15.91
C LEU A 177 18.26 -3.13 -15.97
N LEU A 178 18.27 -2.45 -14.82
CA LEU A 178 18.20 -0.98 -14.75
C LEU A 178 19.50 -0.35 -15.27
N ILE A 179 20.66 -0.88 -14.91
CA ILE A 179 21.96 -0.40 -15.37
C ILE A 179 22.08 -0.60 -16.89
N GLU A 180 21.71 -1.78 -17.41
CA GLU A 180 21.67 -2.04 -18.84
C GLU A 180 20.74 -1.08 -19.58
N SER A 181 19.56 -0.83 -19.05
CA SER A 181 18.58 0.13 -19.61
C SER A 181 19.16 1.55 -19.68
N LEU A 182 19.86 2.00 -18.64
CA LEU A 182 20.51 3.30 -18.62
C LEU A 182 21.68 3.38 -19.62
N TYR A 183 22.47 2.31 -19.69
CA TYR A 183 23.57 2.22 -20.63
C TYR A 183 23.08 2.26 -22.08
N MET A 184 22.05 1.48 -22.41
CA MET A 184 21.44 1.47 -23.75
C MET A 184 20.83 2.82 -24.11
N ALA A 185 20.15 3.50 -23.17
CA ALA A 185 19.61 4.85 -23.39
C ALA A 185 20.73 5.87 -23.65
N GLY A 186 21.84 5.79 -22.89
CA GLY A 186 23.02 6.63 -23.10
C GLY A 186 23.68 6.39 -24.48
N MET A 187 23.76 5.14 -24.91
CA MET A 187 24.26 4.79 -26.25
C MET A 187 23.35 5.31 -27.36
N MET A 188 22.04 5.22 -27.21
CA MET A 188 21.08 5.76 -28.18
C MET A 188 21.21 7.28 -28.34
N LEU A 189 21.46 8.01 -27.25
CA LEU A 189 21.65 9.44 -27.25
C LEU A 189 23.02 9.88 -27.80
N ALA A 190 24.07 9.06 -27.59
CA ALA A 190 25.43 9.32 -28.02
C ALA A 190 25.75 8.86 -29.48
N GLY A 191 24.82 8.18 -30.14
CA GLY A 191 25.11 7.44 -31.37
C GLY A 191 25.75 6.08 -31.06
N ALA A 192 25.68 5.10 -32.00
CA ALA A 192 26.18 3.77 -31.75
C ALA A 192 27.69 3.80 -31.39
N PRO A 193 28.15 3.03 -30.37
CA PRO A 193 29.54 3.00 -29.99
C PRO A 193 30.39 2.39 -31.13
N PRO A 194 31.65 2.80 -31.23
CA PRO A 194 32.57 2.17 -32.16
C PRO A 194 32.69 0.67 -31.88
N GLU A 195 32.79 -0.15 -32.93
CA GLU A 195 32.82 -1.64 -32.87
C GLU A 195 33.92 -2.20 -31.95
N SER A 196 34.95 -1.42 -31.62
CA SER A 196 36.04 -1.81 -30.74
C SER A 196 35.66 -2.05 -29.30
N GLN A 197 34.51 -1.49 -28.80
CA GLN A 197 34.06 -1.67 -27.42
C GLN A 197 33.12 -2.88 -27.20
N LYS A 198 32.75 -3.59 -28.28
CA LYS A 198 31.95 -4.81 -28.17
C LYS A 198 32.70 -6.04 -27.65
N LYS A 199 34.04 -6.00 -27.63
CA LYS A 199 34.87 -7.16 -27.25
C LYS A 199 35.07 -7.37 -25.76
N ASP A 200 34.80 -6.37 -24.93
CA ASP A 200 35.02 -6.43 -23.48
C ASP A 200 33.73 -6.74 -22.67
N LEU A 201 32.63 -7.09 -23.35
CA LEU A 201 31.32 -7.39 -22.75
C LEU A 201 30.90 -8.87 -22.85
N LEU A 202 31.80 -9.76 -23.27
CA LEU A 202 31.67 -11.22 -23.27
C LEU A 202 32.75 -11.80 -22.36
#